data_589091116c79af0bb3f4732ea1291c95
#
_entry.id   589091116c79af0bb3f4732ea1291c95
#
_cell.length_a   1.000
_cell.length_b   1.000
_cell.length_c   1.000
_cell.angle_alpha   90.00
_cell.angle_beta   90.00
_cell.angle_gamma   90.00
#
_symmetry.space_group_name_H-M   'P 1'
#
loop_
_entity.id
_entity.type
_entity.pdbx_description
1 polymer ?
#
loop_
_entity_poly.entity_id
_entity_poly.type
_entity_poly.pdbx_seq_one_letter_code
_entity_poly.pdbx_strand_id
1 'polypeptide(L)'
;MVADPRVAGVTFTGSFEVGMQMVRQFAHGAWPRPCIAEMGGKNAVVVSRHADLERAATGIVRSAFGLQGQKCSACSRVYVEKPVAEALRALLAEKTGMISVGDPTLRQHWMGPVINETAYRRYRKSAEHLRRHGSILAGGEALEAGPLGKGWFVAPTVAGAPLDDRLWREEQFLPLVLVGEVDSVSQAIDLANASEYGLTAGFYGGRDEIPYFLDRIEAGVTYVNRPQGATTGAWPGYQPFGGWKASGTTGKAIGSFYYLPQYLREQSQTIVD
;
A
#
# COMPACT_ATOMS: atom_id res chain seq x y z
N MET A 1 1.33 -28.08 6.67
CA MET A 1 0.85 -28.04 5.28
C MET A 1 2.01 -27.78 4.30
N VAL A 2 2.70 -26.64 4.33
CA VAL A 2 3.76 -26.29 3.36
C VAL A 2 4.91 -27.30 3.34
N ALA A 3 5.24 -27.91 4.46
CA ALA A 3 6.28 -28.96 4.57
C ALA A 3 5.85 -30.34 4.02
N ASP A 4 4.55 -30.55 3.76
CA ASP A 4 4.05 -31.84 3.26
C ASP A 4 4.47 -32.02 1.79
N PRO A 5 5.16 -33.13 1.42
CA PRO A 5 5.63 -33.36 0.05
C PRO A 5 4.50 -33.52 -0.97
N ARG A 6 3.28 -33.81 -0.54
CA ARG A 6 2.11 -33.93 -1.40
C ARG A 6 1.59 -32.55 -1.85
N VAL A 7 1.97 -31.46 -1.19
CA VAL A 7 1.61 -30.09 -1.60
C VAL A 7 2.45 -29.69 -2.81
N ALA A 8 1.84 -29.65 -3.98
CA ALA A 8 2.51 -29.38 -5.25
C ALA A 8 2.89 -27.92 -5.47
N GLY A 9 2.24 -26.97 -4.78
CA GLY A 9 2.49 -25.54 -4.84
C GLY A 9 1.65 -24.80 -3.83
N VAL A 10 1.89 -23.51 -3.65
CA VAL A 10 1.12 -22.63 -2.76
C VAL A 10 0.88 -21.26 -3.38
N THR A 11 -0.32 -20.73 -3.18
CA THR A 11 -0.62 -19.29 -3.32
C THR A 11 -0.83 -18.71 -1.94
N PHE A 12 -0.21 -17.58 -1.69
CA PHE A 12 -0.22 -16.92 -0.38
C PHE A 12 -0.41 -15.43 -0.56
N THR A 13 -1.19 -14.81 0.32
CA THR A 13 -1.22 -13.37 0.50
C THR A 13 -1.00 -13.07 1.97
N GLY A 14 -0.02 -12.23 2.28
CA GLY A 14 0.30 -11.89 3.66
C GLY A 14 1.59 -11.06 3.79
N SER A 15 2.28 -11.18 4.95
CA SER A 15 3.49 -10.42 5.18
C SER A 15 4.68 -10.96 4.37
N PHE A 16 5.64 -10.07 4.11
CA PHE A 16 6.90 -10.41 3.43
C PHE A 16 7.65 -11.56 4.17
N GLU A 17 7.74 -11.48 5.48
CA GLU A 17 8.45 -12.49 6.29
C GLU A 17 7.87 -13.88 6.11
N VAL A 18 6.54 -14.00 6.17
CA VAL A 18 5.84 -15.29 6.02
C VAL A 18 5.94 -15.80 4.59
N GLY A 19 5.75 -14.93 3.59
CA GLY A 19 5.90 -15.31 2.18
C GLY A 19 7.31 -15.83 1.88
N MET A 20 8.34 -15.12 2.33
CA MET A 20 9.73 -15.54 2.14
C MET A 20 10.10 -16.79 2.93
N GLN A 21 9.48 -17.04 4.09
CA GLN A 21 9.63 -18.30 4.80
C GLN A 21 9.13 -19.47 3.95
N MET A 22 7.97 -19.33 3.30
CA MET A 22 7.42 -20.35 2.40
C MET A 22 8.31 -20.60 1.18
N VAL A 23 8.81 -19.52 0.56
CA VAL A 23 9.75 -19.60 -0.58
C VAL A 23 11.00 -20.38 -0.18
N ARG A 24 11.63 -20.02 0.96
CA ARG A 24 12.82 -20.72 1.46
C ARG A 24 12.53 -22.19 1.77
N GLN A 25 11.40 -22.48 2.38
CA GLN A 25 11.01 -23.87 2.69
C GLN A 25 10.83 -24.69 1.42
N PHE A 26 10.26 -24.13 0.35
CA PHE A 26 10.12 -24.82 -0.93
C PHE A 26 11.46 -25.00 -1.64
N ALA A 27 12.40 -24.07 -1.48
CA ALA A 27 13.75 -24.19 -2.03
C ALA A 27 14.56 -25.34 -1.41
N HIS A 28 14.27 -25.74 -0.18
CA HIS A 28 14.90 -26.90 0.48
C HIS A 28 14.23 -28.24 0.12
N GLY A 29 13.19 -28.25 -0.70
CA GLY A 29 12.55 -29.50 -1.17
C GLY A 29 13.41 -30.27 -2.18
N ALA A 30 13.06 -31.56 -2.40
CA ALA A 30 13.75 -32.40 -3.39
C ALA A 30 13.62 -31.88 -4.84
N TRP A 31 12.62 -31.08 -5.12
CA TRP A 31 12.39 -30.40 -6.41
C TRP A 31 11.68 -29.06 -6.18
N PRO A 32 11.87 -28.09 -7.11
CA PRO A 32 11.16 -26.80 -7.04
C PRO A 32 9.65 -26.98 -7.11
N ARG A 33 8.93 -26.20 -6.30
CA ARG A 33 7.48 -26.12 -6.30
C ARG A 33 7.04 -24.65 -6.45
N PRO A 34 5.96 -24.36 -7.18
CA PRO A 34 5.46 -22.98 -7.31
C PRO A 34 5.10 -22.41 -5.95
N CYS A 35 5.63 -21.22 -5.65
CA CYS A 35 5.27 -20.42 -4.50
C CYS A 35 4.90 -19.01 -5.00
N ILE A 36 3.61 -18.77 -5.17
CA ILE A 36 3.08 -17.48 -5.65
C ILE A 36 2.63 -16.71 -4.42
N ALA A 37 3.45 -15.76 -4.00
CA ALA A 37 3.16 -14.92 -2.84
C ALA A 37 2.97 -13.47 -3.26
N GLU A 38 1.84 -12.90 -2.85
CA GLU A 38 1.57 -11.47 -2.84
C GLU A 38 1.76 -10.96 -1.41
N MET A 39 2.63 -9.97 -1.25
CA MET A 39 3.10 -9.55 0.06
C MET A 39 2.83 -8.06 0.30
N GLY A 40 3.52 -7.50 1.26
CA GLY A 40 3.32 -6.12 1.69
C GLY A 40 3.58 -5.06 0.61
N GLY A 41 3.33 -3.82 0.98
CA GLY A 41 3.54 -2.65 0.14
C GLY A 41 3.90 -1.40 0.94
N LYS A 42 4.67 -0.53 0.34
CA LYS A 42 4.93 0.82 0.85
C LYS A 42 4.54 1.85 -0.22
N ASN A 43 3.25 1.88 -0.50
CA ASN A 43 2.69 2.50 -1.70
C ASN A 43 2.77 4.02 -1.66
N ALA A 44 3.24 4.59 -2.76
CA ALA A 44 3.43 6.01 -2.92
C ALA A 44 2.34 6.64 -3.81
N VAL A 45 2.03 7.89 -3.52
CA VAL A 45 1.30 8.79 -4.41
C VAL A 45 2.19 9.98 -4.72
N VAL A 46 2.31 10.30 -5.99
CA VAL A 46 3.00 11.50 -6.49
C VAL A 46 1.95 12.55 -6.86
N VAL A 47 2.12 13.77 -6.36
CA VAL A 47 1.22 14.89 -6.65
C VAL A 47 2.02 16.03 -7.28
N SER A 48 1.76 16.25 -8.57
CA SER A 48 2.36 17.34 -9.34
C SER A 48 1.69 18.68 -9.01
N ARG A 49 2.39 19.78 -9.28
CA ARG A 49 1.85 21.14 -9.24
C ARG A 49 0.66 21.38 -10.18
N HIS A 50 0.48 20.50 -11.16
CA HIS A 50 -0.62 20.56 -12.13
C HIS A 50 -1.81 19.66 -11.75
N ALA A 51 -1.80 19.11 -10.53
CA ALA A 51 -2.85 18.24 -10.04
C ALA A 51 -4.12 19.01 -9.68
N ASP A 52 -5.27 18.36 -9.89
CA ASP A 52 -6.51 18.72 -9.19
C ASP A 52 -6.37 18.26 -7.72
N LEU A 53 -6.10 19.21 -6.83
CA LEU A 53 -5.78 18.93 -5.42
C LEU A 53 -6.97 18.34 -4.65
N GLU A 54 -8.21 18.75 -4.96
CA GLU A 54 -9.41 18.20 -4.35
C GLU A 54 -9.58 16.72 -4.68
N ARG A 55 -9.37 16.38 -5.95
CA ARG A 55 -9.39 15.00 -6.42
C ARG A 55 -8.26 14.18 -5.82
N ALA A 56 -7.05 14.76 -5.76
CA ALA A 56 -5.88 14.11 -5.18
C ALA A 56 -6.10 13.83 -3.68
N ALA A 57 -6.50 14.83 -2.90
CA ALA A 57 -6.77 14.67 -1.47
C ALA A 57 -7.86 13.63 -1.20
N THR A 58 -8.95 13.66 -1.96
CA THR A 58 -10.03 12.66 -1.85
C THR A 58 -9.53 11.24 -2.14
N GLY A 59 -8.75 11.06 -3.21
CA GLY A 59 -8.18 9.76 -3.58
C GLY A 59 -7.17 9.26 -2.55
N ILE A 60 -6.31 10.13 -2.04
CA ILE A 60 -5.31 9.79 -1.02
C ILE A 60 -6.01 9.34 0.28
N VAL A 61 -6.96 10.11 0.80
CA VAL A 61 -7.69 9.79 2.03
C VAL A 61 -8.40 8.44 1.93
N ARG A 62 -9.12 8.22 0.82
CA ARG A 62 -9.80 6.93 0.58
C ARG A 62 -8.84 5.75 0.49
N SER A 63 -7.71 5.96 -0.15
CA SER A 63 -6.67 4.93 -0.28
C SER A 63 -5.96 4.64 1.04
N ALA A 64 -5.61 5.70 1.79
CA ALA A 64 -4.83 5.59 3.02
C ALA A 64 -5.64 5.00 4.19
N PHE A 65 -6.92 5.35 4.31
CA PHE A 65 -7.70 5.05 5.52
C PHE A 65 -8.78 3.99 5.33
N GLY A 66 -9.15 3.64 4.09
CA GLY A 66 -10.05 2.51 3.84
C GLY A 66 -9.51 1.22 4.46
N LEU A 67 -10.37 0.46 5.17
CA LEU A 67 -9.98 -0.69 6.00
C LEU A 67 -8.86 -0.37 7.01
N GLN A 68 -8.92 0.82 7.62
CA GLN A 68 -7.94 1.30 8.61
C GLN A 68 -6.49 1.33 8.08
N GLY A 69 -6.30 1.55 6.77
CA GLY A 69 -4.99 1.44 6.13
C GLY A 69 -4.38 0.04 6.14
N GLN A 70 -5.12 -0.96 6.59
CA GLN A 70 -4.69 -2.36 6.71
C GLN A 70 -4.96 -3.13 5.42
N LYS A 71 -4.46 -2.59 4.31
CA LYS A 71 -4.45 -3.18 2.97
C LYS A 71 -3.04 -3.13 2.41
N CYS A 72 -2.64 -4.18 1.71
CA CYS A 72 -1.37 -4.18 0.97
C CYS A 72 -1.26 -3.01 -0.03
N SER A 73 -2.40 -2.57 -0.60
CA SER A 73 -2.49 -1.47 -1.59
C SER A 73 -2.75 -0.08 -0.98
N ALA A 74 -2.86 0.06 0.35
CA ALA A 74 -3.13 1.36 0.97
C ALA A 74 -2.02 2.37 0.69
N CYS A 75 -2.39 3.62 0.36
CA CYS A 75 -1.44 4.72 0.27
C CYS A 75 -0.85 5.00 1.67
N SER A 76 0.46 5.00 1.77
CA SER A 76 1.18 5.28 3.02
C SER A 76 2.23 6.38 2.90
N ARG A 77 2.52 6.83 1.65
CA ARG A 77 3.46 7.90 1.34
C ARG A 77 2.89 8.80 0.26
N VAL A 78 2.99 10.10 0.47
CA VAL A 78 2.64 11.13 -0.53
C VAL A 78 3.84 12.02 -0.74
N TYR A 79 4.29 12.12 -1.99
CA TYR A 79 5.31 13.06 -2.43
C TYR A 79 4.64 14.15 -3.25
N VAL A 80 4.67 15.37 -2.76
CA VAL A 80 4.00 16.51 -3.38
C VAL A 80 5.00 17.59 -3.77
N GLU A 81 4.86 18.15 -4.97
CA GLU A 81 5.69 19.28 -5.38
C GLU A 81 5.45 20.51 -4.48
N LYS A 82 6.51 21.15 -4.06
CA LYS A 82 6.52 22.31 -3.14
C LYS A 82 5.47 23.38 -3.43
N PRO A 83 5.23 23.82 -4.68
CA PRO A 83 4.28 24.90 -4.94
C PRO A 83 2.85 24.64 -4.49
N VAL A 84 2.45 23.37 -4.33
CA VAL A 84 1.09 22.96 -3.96
C VAL A 84 1.03 22.18 -2.64
N ALA A 85 2.17 22.02 -1.96
CA ALA A 85 2.29 21.18 -0.78
C ALA A 85 1.43 21.68 0.40
N GLU A 86 1.43 22.97 0.68
CA GLU A 86 0.65 23.56 1.76
C GLU A 86 -0.86 23.37 1.53
N ALA A 87 -1.33 23.67 0.32
CA ALA A 87 -2.74 23.49 -0.04
C ALA A 87 -3.17 22.03 0.04
N LEU A 88 -2.35 21.09 -0.43
CA LEU A 88 -2.65 19.66 -0.32
C LEU A 88 -2.69 19.20 1.15
N ARG A 89 -1.76 19.65 1.99
CA ARG A 89 -1.72 19.33 3.42
C ARG A 89 -2.98 19.81 4.14
N ALA A 90 -3.43 21.03 3.86
CA ALA A 90 -4.67 21.57 4.41
C ALA A 90 -5.89 20.72 4.02
N LEU A 91 -6.02 20.38 2.74
CA LEU A 91 -7.11 19.51 2.26
C LEU A 91 -7.05 18.10 2.86
N LEU A 92 -5.87 17.52 3.01
CA LEU A 92 -5.71 16.22 3.65
C LEU A 92 -6.10 16.25 5.12
N ALA A 93 -5.69 17.30 5.86
CA ALA A 93 -6.06 17.46 7.26
C ALA A 93 -7.56 17.64 7.42
N GLU A 94 -8.19 18.51 6.62
CA GLU A 94 -9.64 18.73 6.61
C GLU A 94 -10.40 17.43 6.36
N LYS A 95 -10.12 16.77 5.23
CA LYS A 95 -10.83 15.53 4.84
C LYS A 95 -10.61 14.39 5.85
N THR A 96 -9.43 14.32 6.45
CA THR A 96 -9.12 13.32 7.49
C THR A 96 -9.92 13.61 8.76
N GLY A 97 -10.07 14.87 9.17
CA GLY A 97 -10.87 15.27 10.31
C GLY A 97 -12.37 14.97 10.17
N MET A 98 -12.86 14.83 8.93
CA MET A 98 -14.26 14.46 8.67
C MET A 98 -14.52 12.95 8.78
N ILE A 99 -13.49 12.12 8.95
CA ILE A 99 -13.66 10.67 9.04
C ILE A 99 -14.30 10.28 10.38
N SER A 100 -15.51 9.73 10.32
CA SER A 100 -16.16 9.16 11.48
C SER A 100 -15.58 7.80 11.83
N VAL A 101 -15.05 7.68 13.06
CA VAL A 101 -14.48 6.44 13.61
C VAL A 101 -15.43 5.86 14.65
N GLY A 102 -15.72 4.58 14.56
CA GLY A 102 -16.61 3.92 15.52
C GLY A 102 -16.95 2.48 15.16
N ASP A 103 -18.05 1.97 15.69
CA ASP A 103 -18.53 0.62 15.40
C ASP A 103 -18.80 0.46 13.88
N PRO A 104 -18.05 -0.40 13.17
CA PRO A 104 -18.17 -0.56 11.72
C PRO A 104 -19.48 -1.21 11.27
N THR A 105 -20.31 -1.73 12.18
CA THR A 105 -21.65 -2.24 11.87
C THR A 105 -22.66 -1.11 11.69
N LEU A 106 -22.34 0.09 12.15
CA LEU A 106 -23.16 1.28 12.03
C LEU A 106 -22.75 2.12 10.80
N ARG A 107 -23.68 2.40 9.91
CA ARG A 107 -23.43 3.11 8.64
C ARG A 107 -22.83 4.51 8.78
N GLN A 108 -23.01 5.15 9.94
CA GLN A 108 -22.46 6.47 10.21
C GLN A 108 -20.93 6.47 10.41
N HIS A 109 -20.34 5.32 10.68
CA HIS A 109 -18.90 5.21 10.87
C HIS A 109 -18.22 4.65 9.61
N TRP A 110 -17.27 5.40 9.12
CA TRP A 110 -16.52 5.02 7.92
C TRP A 110 -15.29 4.17 8.26
N MET A 111 -14.73 4.34 9.44
CA MET A 111 -13.54 3.63 9.90
C MET A 111 -13.80 2.92 11.24
N GLY A 112 -13.43 1.65 11.31
CA GLY A 112 -13.50 0.82 12.51
C GLY A 112 -12.18 0.77 13.29
N PRO A 113 -12.03 -0.21 14.22
CA PRO A 113 -10.79 -0.40 14.98
C PRO A 113 -9.70 -1.06 14.12
N VAL A 114 -8.44 -0.91 14.50
CA VAL A 114 -7.36 -1.74 13.95
C VAL A 114 -7.51 -3.18 14.44
N ILE A 115 -6.92 -4.13 13.71
CA ILE A 115 -7.25 -5.55 13.83
C ILE A 115 -6.95 -6.18 15.21
N ASN A 116 -5.95 -5.69 15.92
CA ASN A 116 -5.52 -6.26 17.21
C ASN A 116 -4.67 -5.29 18.02
N GLU A 117 -4.34 -5.70 19.24
CA GLU A 117 -3.51 -4.93 20.16
C GLU A 117 -2.10 -4.64 19.60
N THR A 118 -1.51 -5.56 18.85
CA THR A 118 -0.19 -5.35 18.25
C THR A 118 -0.21 -4.20 17.24
N ALA A 119 -1.24 -4.12 16.40
CA ALA A 119 -1.44 -3.00 15.47
C ALA A 119 -1.68 -1.68 16.23
N TYR A 120 -2.50 -1.72 17.29
CA TYR A 120 -2.75 -0.56 18.15
C TYR A 120 -1.47 -0.05 18.83
N ARG A 121 -0.66 -0.93 19.40
CA ARG A 121 0.62 -0.57 20.00
C ARG A 121 1.61 -0.03 18.97
N ARG A 122 1.64 -0.61 17.76
CA ARG A 122 2.47 -0.12 16.64
C ARG A 122 2.05 1.30 16.23
N TYR A 123 0.73 1.56 16.15
CA TYR A 123 0.23 2.89 15.86
C TYR A 123 0.69 3.91 16.90
N ARG A 124 0.52 3.62 18.20
CA ARG A 124 0.95 4.51 19.27
C ARG A 124 2.44 4.84 19.22
N LYS A 125 3.28 3.83 18.95
CA LYS A 125 4.73 4.03 18.76
C LYS A 125 5.04 4.91 17.56
N SER A 126 4.35 4.72 16.44
CA SER A 126 4.54 5.54 15.24
C SER A 126 4.08 6.98 15.46
N ALA A 127 2.94 7.18 16.09
CA ALA A 127 2.43 8.51 16.42
C ALA A 127 3.36 9.25 17.40
N GLU A 128 3.87 8.57 18.43
CA GLU A 128 4.84 9.14 19.37
C GLU A 128 6.17 9.50 18.69
N HIS A 129 6.66 8.64 17.79
CA HIS A 129 7.84 8.93 16.97
C HIS A 129 7.63 10.20 16.12
N LEU A 130 6.47 10.32 15.46
CA LEU A 130 6.15 11.47 14.63
C LEU A 130 5.96 12.77 15.44
N ARG A 131 5.48 12.71 16.68
CA ARG A 131 5.45 13.90 17.56
C ARG A 131 6.84 14.41 17.90
N ARG A 132 7.83 13.52 18.01
CA ARG A 132 9.21 13.86 18.35
C ARG A 132 10.08 14.25 17.18
N HIS A 133 9.87 13.61 16.03
CA HIS A 133 10.78 13.70 14.87
C HIS A 133 10.13 14.21 13.60
N GLY A 134 8.83 14.51 13.65
CA GLY A 134 8.06 14.99 12.52
C GLY A 134 7.02 16.02 12.92
N SER A 135 5.90 16.02 12.21
CA SER A 135 4.74 16.86 12.49
C SER A 135 3.46 16.09 12.23
N ILE A 136 2.50 16.13 13.15
CA ILE A 136 1.18 15.56 12.94
C ILE A 136 0.27 16.67 12.43
N LEU A 137 -0.32 16.47 11.25
CA LEU A 137 -1.22 17.42 10.60
C LEU A 137 -2.69 17.13 10.96
N ALA A 138 -3.03 15.86 11.16
CA ALA A 138 -4.34 15.42 11.64
C ALA A 138 -4.21 14.06 12.34
N GLY A 139 -5.04 13.80 13.33
CA GLY A 139 -5.04 12.55 14.10
C GLY A 139 -3.85 12.42 15.05
N GLY A 140 -3.28 11.21 15.13
CA GLY A 140 -2.13 10.92 15.98
C GLY A 140 -2.47 10.36 17.35
N GLU A 141 -3.74 10.30 17.73
CA GLU A 141 -4.17 9.81 19.04
C GLU A 141 -4.84 8.45 18.96
N ALA A 142 -4.73 7.71 20.06
CA ALA A 142 -5.57 6.58 20.36
C ALA A 142 -6.93 7.08 20.86
N LEU A 143 -8.03 6.44 20.44
CA LEU A 143 -9.39 6.85 20.78
C LEU A 143 -9.91 5.94 21.89
N GLU A 144 -9.85 6.43 23.13
CA GLU A 144 -10.17 5.63 24.33
C GLU A 144 -11.44 6.10 25.05
N ALA A 145 -12.11 7.16 24.54
CA ALA A 145 -13.29 7.72 25.19
C ALA A 145 -14.57 6.90 24.93
N GLY A 146 -15.37 6.68 25.97
CA GLY A 146 -16.67 6.04 25.87
C GLY A 146 -16.63 4.64 25.26
N PRO A 147 -17.49 4.35 24.26
CA PRO A 147 -17.52 3.03 23.59
C PRO A 147 -16.21 2.65 22.90
N LEU A 148 -15.42 3.64 22.45
CA LEU A 148 -14.18 3.40 21.73
C LEU A 148 -13.08 2.81 22.63
N GLY A 149 -13.12 3.07 23.94
CA GLY A 149 -12.21 2.49 24.92
C GLY A 149 -12.34 0.97 25.09
N LYS A 150 -13.36 0.35 24.49
CA LYS A 150 -13.56 -1.11 24.52
C LYS A 150 -12.92 -1.84 23.34
N GLY A 151 -12.23 -1.13 22.45
CA GLY A 151 -11.61 -1.68 21.26
C GLY A 151 -10.29 -0.97 20.89
N TRP A 152 -9.65 -1.42 19.83
CA TRP A 152 -8.37 -0.90 19.36
C TRP A 152 -8.58 0.27 18.37
N PHE A 153 -9.25 1.34 18.83
CA PHE A 153 -9.57 2.49 17.99
C PHE A 153 -8.44 3.52 17.99
N VAL A 154 -8.12 4.01 16.80
CA VAL A 154 -7.09 5.02 16.58
C VAL A 154 -7.57 6.05 15.54
N ALA A 155 -7.12 7.27 15.65
CA ALA A 155 -7.45 8.32 14.70
C ALA A 155 -6.72 8.09 13.36
N PRO A 156 -7.38 8.28 12.20
CA PRO A 156 -6.69 8.35 10.93
C PRO A 156 -5.68 9.50 10.96
N THR A 157 -4.45 9.24 10.53
CA THR A 157 -3.32 10.16 10.77
C THR A 157 -2.65 10.58 9.48
N VAL A 158 -2.56 11.89 9.29
CA VAL A 158 -1.70 12.53 8.29
C VAL A 158 -0.53 13.20 9.01
N ALA A 159 0.68 12.93 8.57
CA ALA A 159 1.88 13.48 9.20
C ALA A 159 2.97 13.82 8.17
N GLY A 160 3.87 14.73 8.54
CA GLY A 160 5.12 14.98 7.86
C GLY A 160 6.29 14.41 8.66
N ALA A 161 7.35 13.99 7.97
CA ALA A 161 8.61 13.57 8.57
C ALA A 161 9.77 13.90 7.61
N PRO A 162 11.01 14.03 8.09
CA PRO A 162 12.20 14.09 7.24
C PRO A 162 12.21 12.95 6.25
N LEU A 163 12.62 13.17 4.98
CA LEU A 163 12.52 12.17 3.91
C LEU A 163 13.43 10.94 4.11
N ASP A 164 14.39 11.02 5.03
CA ASP A 164 15.25 9.93 5.45
C ASP A 164 14.71 9.12 6.65
N ASP A 165 13.58 9.55 7.25
CA ASP A 165 12.96 8.83 8.36
C ASP A 165 12.55 7.41 7.95
N ARG A 166 12.74 6.45 8.88
CA ARG A 166 12.43 5.03 8.66
C ARG A 166 10.97 4.77 8.26
N LEU A 167 10.04 5.61 8.73
CA LEU A 167 8.61 5.45 8.42
C LEU A 167 8.29 5.65 6.93
N TRP A 168 9.20 6.22 6.12
CA TRP A 168 9.07 6.26 4.66
C TRP A 168 9.37 4.92 3.98
N ARG A 169 10.06 4.01 4.66
CA ARG A 169 10.52 2.72 4.10
C ARG A 169 9.78 1.52 4.69
N GLU A 170 9.51 1.55 6.00
CA GLU A 170 8.85 0.45 6.71
C GLU A 170 7.33 0.44 6.42
N GLU A 171 6.77 -0.73 6.16
CA GLU A 171 5.33 -0.93 6.10
C GLU A 171 4.73 -0.88 7.50
N GLN A 172 3.85 0.07 7.79
CA GLN A 172 3.16 0.15 9.09
C GLN A 172 1.90 -0.69 9.13
N PHE A 173 1.18 -0.80 8.00
CA PHE A 173 -0.12 -1.47 7.91
C PHE A 173 -1.15 -0.87 8.89
N LEU A 174 -1.27 0.46 8.85
CA LEU A 174 -2.00 1.29 9.80
C LEU A 174 -2.67 2.47 9.09
N PRO A 175 -3.69 3.12 9.72
CA PRO A 175 -4.27 4.35 9.19
C PRO A 175 -3.35 5.55 9.40
N LEU A 176 -2.19 5.51 8.72
CA LEU A 176 -1.14 6.51 8.82
C LEU A 176 -0.53 6.75 7.44
N VAL A 177 -0.54 8.00 7.00
CA VAL A 177 0.07 8.44 5.74
C VAL A 177 1.05 9.58 5.99
N LEU A 178 2.22 9.49 5.36
CA LEU A 178 3.23 10.56 5.38
C LEU A 178 3.09 11.44 4.15
N VAL A 179 3.30 12.73 4.34
CA VAL A 179 3.32 13.74 3.26
C VAL A 179 4.66 14.46 3.27
N GLY A 180 5.43 14.30 2.19
CA GLY A 180 6.74 14.92 2.00
C GLY A 180 6.75 15.84 0.79
N GLU A 181 7.47 16.96 0.92
CA GLU A 181 7.67 17.92 -0.16
C GLU A 181 8.86 17.50 -1.03
N VAL A 182 8.72 17.74 -2.32
CA VAL A 182 9.75 17.48 -3.34
C VAL A 182 9.86 18.66 -4.30
N ASP A 183 11.00 18.75 -4.96
CA ASP A 183 11.27 19.81 -5.95
C ASP A 183 10.63 19.52 -7.31
N SER A 184 10.46 18.23 -7.65
CA SER A 184 9.96 17.81 -8.96
C SER A 184 9.28 16.44 -8.93
N VAL A 185 8.47 16.16 -9.96
CA VAL A 185 7.90 14.82 -10.22
C VAL A 185 9.00 13.77 -10.36
N SER A 186 10.15 14.11 -10.95
CA SER A 186 11.30 13.19 -11.06
C SER A 186 11.79 12.75 -9.67
N GLN A 187 12.05 13.70 -8.79
CA GLN A 187 12.47 13.40 -7.43
C GLN A 187 11.42 12.57 -6.67
N ALA A 188 10.14 12.87 -6.86
CA ALA A 188 9.05 12.10 -6.27
C ALA A 188 9.07 10.63 -6.70
N ILE A 189 9.29 10.39 -8.00
CA ILE A 189 9.38 9.04 -8.56
C ILE A 189 10.62 8.32 -8.02
N ASP A 190 11.78 8.98 -7.96
CA ASP A 190 13.01 8.40 -7.44
C ASP A 190 12.84 7.98 -5.96
N LEU A 191 12.24 8.83 -5.14
CA LEU A 191 11.91 8.52 -3.74
C LEU A 191 10.85 7.41 -3.61
N ALA A 192 9.86 7.37 -4.50
CA ALA A 192 8.88 6.30 -4.54
C ALA A 192 9.53 4.95 -4.86
N ASN A 193 10.44 4.94 -5.84
CA ASN A 193 11.16 3.76 -6.29
C ASN A 193 12.25 3.30 -5.31
N ALA A 194 12.76 4.18 -4.44
CA ALA A 194 13.74 3.86 -3.40
C ALA A 194 13.16 3.00 -2.25
N SER A 195 12.16 2.18 -2.55
CA SER A 195 11.52 1.22 -1.65
C SER A 195 11.84 -0.20 -2.08
N GLU A 196 11.96 -1.10 -1.10
CA GLU A 196 12.04 -2.54 -1.38
C GLU A 196 10.71 -3.10 -1.93
N TYR A 197 9.60 -2.39 -1.74
CA TYR A 197 8.28 -2.75 -2.22
C TYR A 197 7.95 -2.08 -3.56
N GLY A 198 7.07 -2.72 -4.33
CA GLY A 198 6.58 -2.20 -5.60
C GLY A 198 5.17 -2.72 -5.92
N LEU A 199 4.19 -2.54 -5.00
CA LEU A 199 2.84 -3.04 -5.24
C LEU A 199 1.98 -2.04 -5.99
N THR A 200 1.66 -0.89 -5.39
CA THR A 200 0.85 0.13 -6.07
C THR A 200 1.50 1.51 -6.04
N ALA A 201 1.25 2.30 -7.08
CA ALA A 201 1.63 3.71 -7.12
C ALA A 201 0.56 4.56 -7.80
N GLY A 202 0.32 5.75 -7.25
CA GLY A 202 -0.63 6.72 -7.76
C GLY A 202 0.04 7.98 -8.29
N PHE A 203 -0.59 8.60 -9.28
CA PHE A 203 -0.19 9.90 -9.79
C PHE A 203 -1.40 10.83 -9.90
N TYR A 204 -1.22 12.06 -9.43
CA TYR A 204 -2.14 13.15 -9.67
C TYR A 204 -1.36 14.29 -10.31
N GLY A 205 -1.74 14.69 -11.52
CA GLY A 205 -1.01 15.68 -12.28
C GLY A 205 -1.59 15.97 -13.66
N GLY A 206 -0.86 16.74 -14.44
CA GLY A 206 -1.20 17.12 -15.79
C GLY A 206 -1.10 15.96 -16.78
N ARG A 207 -1.86 16.07 -17.88
CA ARG A 207 -1.93 15.02 -18.90
C ARG A 207 -0.57 14.71 -19.53
N ASP A 208 0.24 15.73 -19.71
CA ASP A 208 1.56 15.61 -20.36
C ASP A 208 2.62 14.95 -19.47
N GLU A 209 2.38 14.90 -18.16
CA GLU A 209 3.28 14.26 -17.19
C GLU A 209 3.02 12.76 -17.02
N ILE A 210 1.83 12.29 -17.45
CA ILE A 210 1.40 10.91 -17.27
C ILE A 210 2.35 9.90 -17.92
N PRO A 211 2.79 10.05 -19.19
CA PRO A 211 3.71 9.11 -19.80
C PRO A 211 5.03 9.00 -19.03
N TYR A 212 5.56 10.14 -18.56
CA TYR A 212 6.80 10.18 -17.78
C TYR A 212 6.68 9.40 -16.47
N PHE A 213 5.54 9.55 -15.74
CA PHE A 213 5.27 8.78 -14.53
C PHE A 213 5.17 7.28 -14.83
N LEU A 214 4.35 6.89 -15.81
CA LEU A 214 4.09 5.47 -16.12
C LEU A 214 5.33 4.73 -16.61
N ASP A 215 6.23 5.40 -17.31
CA ASP A 215 7.47 4.82 -17.82
C ASP A 215 8.52 4.54 -16.73
N ARG A 216 8.49 5.32 -15.64
CA ARG A 216 9.55 5.30 -14.62
C ARG A 216 9.18 4.70 -13.29
N ILE A 217 7.89 4.61 -12.97
CA ILE A 217 7.46 4.12 -11.67
C ILE A 217 7.60 2.59 -11.57
N GLU A 218 8.20 2.13 -10.49
CA GLU A 218 8.42 0.70 -10.23
C GLU A 218 7.33 0.11 -9.33
N ALA A 219 6.15 -0.08 -9.90
CA ALA A 219 5.02 -0.70 -9.22
C ALA A 219 4.20 -1.58 -10.17
N GLY A 220 3.72 -2.71 -9.69
CA GLY A 220 2.93 -3.65 -10.48
C GLY A 220 1.53 -3.14 -10.81
N VAL A 221 1.00 -2.20 -10.03
CA VAL A 221 -0.32 -1.57 -10.25
C VAL A 221 -0.18 -0.06 -10.17
N THR A 222 -0.57 0.63 -11.24
CA THR A 222 -0.55 2.10 -11.29
C THR A 222 -1.94 2.66 -11.52
N TYR A 223 -2.19 3.86 -11.01
CA TYR A 223 -3.41 4.61 -11.27
C TYR A 223 -3.11 6.11 -11.38
N VAL A 224 -3.88 6.80 -12.21
CA VAL A 224 -3.69 8.21 -12.49
C VAL A 224 -5.00 8.97 -12.30
N ASN A 225 -4.94 10.10 -11.60
CA ASN A 225 -6.06 11.04 -11.39
C ASN A 225 -7.36 10.36 -10.91
N ARG A 226 -7.25 9.27 -10.17
CA ARG A 226 -8.39 8.44 -9.73
C ARG A 226 -8.95 8.96 -8.39
N PRO A 227 -10.20 9.45 -8.34
CA PRO A 227 -10.78 10.04 -7.13
C PRO A 227 -11.06 9.02 -6.01
N GLN A 228 -11.02 7.72 -6.30
CA GLN A 228 -11.14 6.65 -5.31
C GLN A 228 -9.78 6.24 -4.73
N GLY A 229 -8.67 6.74 -5.30
CA GLY A 229 -7.33 6.25 -4.98
C GLY A 229 -7.15 4.77 -5.32
N ALA A 230 -6.05 4.17 -4.87
CA ALA A 230 -5.90 2.73 -4.91
C ALA A 230 -6.77 2.10 -3.82
N THR A 231 -7.73 1.31 -4.23
CA THR A 231 -8.37 0.33 -3.36
C THR A 231 -7.69 -1.00 -3.58
N THR A 232 -8.08 -1.75 -4.59
CA THR A 232 -7.29 -2.84 -5.13
C THR A 232 -6.52 -2.42 -6.37
N GLY A 233 -6.80 -1.25 -6.93
CA GLY A 233 -6.15 -0.70 -8.12
C GLY A 233 -6.55 -1.38 -9.42
N ALA A 234 -6.76 -2.68 -9.41
CA ALA A 234 -7.06 -3.51 -10.56
C ALA A 234 -8.38 -4.26 -10.38
N TRP A 235 -8.97 -4.67 -11.51
CA TRP A 235 -10.14 -5.53 -11.55
C TRP A 235 -9.68 -6.96 -11.88
N PRO A 236 -9.72 -7.89 -10.92
CA PRO A 236 -9.35 -9.29 -11.16
C PRO A 236 -10.09 -9.87 -12.36
N GLY A 237 -9.35 -10.57 -13.23
CA GLY A 237 -9.88 -11.10 -14.48
C GLY A 237 -9.92 -10.10 -15.65
N TYR A 238 -9.80 -8.81 -15.38
CA TYR A 238 -9.74 -7.74 -16.40
C TYR A 238 -8.37 -7.04 -16.39
N GLN A 239 -7.89 -6.69 -15.21
CA GLN A 239 -6.55 -6.14 -15.01
C GLN A 239 -5.76 -7.03 -14.05
N PRO A 240 -4.47 -7.26 -14.29
CA PRO A 240 -3.63 -7.98 -13.34
C PRO A 240 -3.47 -7.17 -12.05
N PHE A 241 -3.39 -7.87 -10.92
CA PHE A 241 -2.99 -7.30 -9.64
C PHE A 241 -1.82 -8.10 -9.08
N GLY A 242 -0.66 -7.48 -8.92
CA GLY A 242 0.52 -8.14 -8.38
C GLY A 242 1.64 -7.17 -8.12
N GLY A 243 2.53 -7.55 -7.20
CA GLY A 243 3.63 -6.73 -6.76
C GLY A 243 4.94 -7.01 -7.50
N TRP A 244 5.72 -5.96 -7.68
CA TRP A 244 7.13 -6.04 -8.05
C TRP A 244 8.00 -6.04 -6.79
N LYS A 245 9.28 -6.30 -6.94
CA LYS A 245 10.26 -6.31 -5.83
C LYS A 245 9.79 -7.24 -4.69
N ALA A 246 9.90 -6.79 -3.44
CA ALA A 246 9.46 -7.54 -2.26
C ALA A 246 7.94 -7.67 -2.10
N SER A 247 7.15 -7.08 -2.98
CA SER A 247 5.69 -7.21 -2.95
C SER A 247 5.15 -8.45 -3.65
N GLY A 248 5.96 -9.16 -4.43
CA GLY A 248 5.54 -10.40 -5.10
C GLY A 248 6.71 -11.33 -5.40
N THR A 249 6.45 -12.64 -5.55
CA THR A 249 7.48 -13.65 -5.83
C THR A 249 7.62 -13.98 -7.31
N THR A 250 6.69 -13.57 -8.15
CA THR A 250 6.72 -13.83 -9.59
C THR A 250 6.44 -12.54 -10.36
N GLY A 251 6.88 -12.45 -11.60
CA GLY A 251 6.50 -11.35 -12.48
C GLY A 251 5.08 -11.47 -13.05
N LYS A 252 4.28 -12.43 -12.54
CA LYS A 252 2.93 -12.71 -13.01
C LYS A 252 1.95 -12.51 -11.88
N ALA A 253 1.02 -11.60 -12.08
CA ALA A 253 0.08 -11.16 -11.06
C ALA A 253 -1.03 -12.19 -10.80
N ILE A 254 -1.53 -12.19 -9.57
CA ILE A 254 -2.78 -12.84 -9.21
C ILE A 254 -3.94 -12.18 -9.99
N GLY A 255 -4.89 -13.01 -10.46
CA GLY A 255 -6.03 -12.52 -11.25
C GLY A 255 -5.69 -12.14 -12.70
N SER A 256 -4.48 -12.45 -13.18
CA SER A 256 -4.09 -12.29 -14.57
C SER A 256 -4.30 -13.56 -15.41
N PHE A 257 -4.20 -13.45 -16.73
CA PHE A 257 -4.22 -14.61 -17.64
C PHE A 257 -3.09 -15.62 -17.37
N TYR A 258 -2.01 -15.18 -16.74
CA TYR A 258 -0.84 -16.00 -16.43
C TYR A 258 -0.90 -16.62 -15.03
N TYR A 259 -1.98 -16.43 -14.28
CA TYR A 259 -2.07 -16.94 -12.91
C TYR A 259 -2.11 -18.48 -12.87
N LEU A 260 -3.08 -19.08 -13.56
CA LEU A 260 -3.20 -20.54 -13.64
C LEU A 260 -2.01 -21.23 -14.32
N PRO A 261 -1.46 -20.73 -15.44
CA PRO A 261 -0.29 -21.32 -16.07
C PRO A 261 0.92 -21.52 -15.14
N GLN A 262 1.05 -20.73 -14.07
CA GLN A 262 2.14 -20.88 -13.08
C GLN A 262 2.08 -22.22 -12.31
N TYR A 263 0.94 -22.89 -12.29
CA TYR A 263 0.75 -24.22 -11.69
C TYR A 263 0.83 -25.36 -12.69
N LEU A 264 0.82 -25.06 -13.97
CA LEU A 264 0.83 -26.06 -15.04
C LEU A 264 2.26 -26.41 -15.42
N ARG A 265 2.42 -27.61 -15.98
CA ARG A 265 3.68 -28.09 -16.53
C ARG A 265 3.49 -28.36 -18.02
N GLU A 266 4.41 -27.92 -18.80
CA GLU A 266 4.46 -28.22 -20.24
C GLU A 266 5.14 -29.57 -20.45
N GLN A 267 4.62 -30.35 -21.39
CA GLN A 267 5.20 -31.63 -21.83
C GLN A 267 5.32 -31.66 -23.33
N SER A 268 6.52 -31.92 -23.84
CA SER A 268 6.73 -32.21 -25.24
C SER A 268 6.60 -33.71 -25.49
N GLN A 269 5.82 -34.12 -26.48
CA GLN A 269 5.63 -35.49 -26.87
C GLN A 269 5.97 -35.67 -28.35
N THR A 270 6.85 -36.63 -28.67
CA THR A 270 7.19 -36.98 -30.05
C THR A 270 6.82 -38.46 -30.27
N ILE A 271 6.00 -38.72 -31.28
CA ILE A 271 5.60 -40.08 -31.70
C ILE A 271 6.12 -40.23 -33.13
N VAL A 272 6.85 -41.33 -33.39
CA VAL A 272 7.30 -41.73 -34.72
C VAL A 272 6.67 -43.07 -35.03
N ASP A 273 5.91 -43.17 -36.11
CA ASP A 273 5.25 -44.38 -36.58
C ASP A 273 6.24 -45.27 -37.37
#